data_a26f75bc1410ab0b13e00ccf8d505db5
#
_entry.id   a26f75bc1410ab0b13e00ccf8d505db5
#
_cell.length_a   1.000
_cell.length_b   1.000
_cell.length_c   1.000
_cell.angle_alpha   90.00
_cell.angle_beta   90.00
_cell.angle_gamma   90.00
#
_symmetry.space_group_name_H-M   'P 1'
#
loop_
_entity.id
_entity.type
_entity.pdbx_description
1 polymer ?
#
loop_
_entity_poly.entity_id
_entity_poly.type
_entity_poly.pdbx_seq_one_letter_code
_entity_poly.pdbx_strand_id
1 'polypeptide(L)'
;MIALRGTTVLPDMIVHFDVSREKSIRAVEAAMLHDQKIFLLTQKDPEVEIPELTDLYQVGTVAYIKQVVKLPQDLYRVLVEGLDRAEVLGLEQEEPYLKAECEIVTAQEEDYPEPVKDAMLRSIRELFQRYCRESGKVSKDLVTQIMNIEDVQETIDQIAVNLPMAYQNKQKLLEAVSLNDRYEILGALLGSEIEVIHITKDLQRKVKSHIDKNQREYILREQLKTIREELGEENTADDIDEFKKQLKELDASDEVKEKISKEISRFKGMAASAAEATVQRGYLETVLALPWNKKSEDSEDLENAWKVLEEGHYGLKEVKERIMEFLAVRKLTHKGKSPILCLVGPPGTGKTSIARSVAEAMNKKYVRICLG
;
A
#
# COMPACT_ATOMS: atom_id res chain seq x y z
N MET A 1 0.11 -22.52 42.24
CA MET A 1 0.17 -21.25 41.47
C MET A 1 0.32 -21.53 39.99
N ILE A 2 -0.28 -20.72 39.14
CA ILE A 2 -0.13 -20.77 37.66
C ILE A 2 0.29 -19.43 37.12
N ALA A 3 1.27 -19.42 36.21
CA ALA A 3 1.68 -18.26 35.43
C ALA A 3 0.86 -18.18 34.14
N LEU A 4 0.03 -17.12 34.01
CA LEU A 4 -0.83 -16.90 32.87
C LEU A 4 -0.11 -16.12 31.78
N ARG A 5 -0.32 -16.51 30.52
CA ARG A 5 0.20 -15.81 29.33
C ARG A 5 -0.86 -14.87 28.72
N GLY A 6 -0.55 -13.58 28.68
CA GLY A 6 -1.39 -12.60 27.97
C GLY A 6 -2.81 -12.45 28.51
N THR A 7 -3.06 -12.90 29.72
CA THR A 7 -4.36 -12.84 30.39
C THR A 7 -4.20 -12.49 31.84
N THR A 8 -4.99 -11.55 32.34
CA THR A 8 -5.12 -11.20 33.75
C THR A 8 -6.53 -11.48 34.19
N VAL A 9 -6.68 -12.19 35.29
CA VAL A 9 -7.97 -12.50 35.91
C VAL A 9 -8.23 -11.47 37.01
N LEU A 10 -9.39 -10.86 36.99
CA LEU A 10 -9.83 -9.94 38.04
C LEU A 10 -10.76 -10.69 39.04
N PRO A 11 -10.96 -10.22 40.28
CA PRO A 11 -12.04 -10.68 41.15
C PRO A 11 -13.38 -10.65 40.40
N ASP A 12 -14.28 -11.59 40.73
CA ASP A 12 -15.60 -11.77 40.10
C ASP A 12 -15.58 -12.10 38.59
N MET A 13 -14.40 -12.21 37.99
CA MET A 13 -14.26 -12.56 36.57
C MET A 13 -14.37 -14.09 36.40
N ILE A 14 -15.31 -14.52 35.54
CA ILE A 14 -15.41 -15.91 35.09
C ILE A 14 -14.73 -16.03 33.72
N VAL A 15 -13.66 -16.82 33.66
CA VAL A 15 -12.89 -16.97 32.45
C VAL A 15 -12.35 -18.38 32.30
N HIS A 16 -12.20 -18.83 31.05
CA HIS A 16 -11.49 -20.06 30.73
C HIS A 16 -10.14 -19.75 30.10
N PHE A 17 -9.15 -20.57 30.42
CA PHE A 17 -7.84 -20.54 29.76
C PHE A 17 -7.31 -21.95 29.57
N ASP A 18 -6.39 -22.08 28.62
CA ASP A 18 -5.80 -23.37 28.28
C ASP A 18 -4.45 -23.50 28.95
N VAL A 19 -4.21 -24.67 29.56
CA VAL A 19 -3.00 -25.03 30.29
C VAL A 19 -2.31 -26.18 29.57
N SER A 20 -1.07 -25.95 29.14
CA SER A 20 -0.25 -26.93 28.40
C SER A 20 1.07 -27.27 29.09
N ARG A 21 1.54 -26.43 30.03
CA ARG A 21 2.79 -26.64 30.75
C ARG A 21 2.59 -27.71 31.83
N GLU A 22 3.50 -28.69 31.89
CA GLU A 22 3.41 -29.81 32.81
C GLU A 22 3.29 -29.36 34.30
N LYS A 23 4.11 -28.37 34.72
CA LYS A 23 4.02 -27.81 36.08
C LYS A 23 2.66 -27.19 36.37
N SER A 24 2.06 -26.53 35.38
CA SER A 24 0.74 -25.89 35.52
C SER A 24 -0.39 -26.92 35.54
N ILE A 25 -0.29 -27.98 34.74
CA ILE A 25 -1.24 -29.12 34.77
C ILE A 25 -1.24 -29.76 36.13
N ARG A 26 -0.05 -30.07 36.66
CA ARG A 26 0.10 -30.66 38.03
C ARG A 26 -0.44 -29.72 39.11
N ALA A 27 -0.30 -28.40 38.95
CA ALA A 27 -0.88 -27.42 39.87
C ALA A 27 -2.41 -27.47 39.87
N VAL A 28 -3.04 -27.60 38.68
CA VAL A 28 -4.50 -27.75 38.55
C VAL A 28 -4.97 -29.06 39.19
N GLU A 29 -4.30 -30.18 38.89
CA GLU A 29 -4.64 -31.49 39.45
C GLU A 29 -4.52 -31.50 41.00
N ALA A 30 -3.46 -30.90 41.54
CA ALA A 30 -3.29 -30.76 42.99
C ALA A 30 -4.40 -29.88 43.62
N ALA A 31 -4.76 -28.76 42.99
CA ALA A 31 -5.84 -27.88 43.46
C ALA A 31 -7.19 -28.60 43.45
N MET A 32 -7.49 -29.40 42.43
CA MET A 32 -8.73 -30.18 42.34
C MET A 32 -8.87 -31.25 43.41
N LEU A 33 -7.74 -31.73 43.95
CA LEU A 33 -7.73 -32.71 45.07
C LEU A 33 -7.92 -32.06 46.44
N HIS A 34 -7.80 -30.76 46.57
CA HIS A 34 -7.91 -30.00 47.80
C HIS A 34 -9.14 -29.10 47.84
N ASP A 35 -8.93 -27.79 47.88
CA ASP A 35 -9.97 -26.78 48.08
C ASP A 35 -10.44 -26.12 46.77
N GLN A 36 -9.93 -26.61 45.63
CA GLN A 36 -10.20 -26.10 44.29
C GLN A 36 -9.79 -24.61 44.08
N LYS A 37 -8.95 -24.11 45.01
CA LYS A 37 -8.40 -22.75 44.89
C LYS A 37 -7.04 -22.78 44.21
N ILE A 38 -6.80 -21.79 43.36
CA ILE A 38 -5.55 -21.66 42.66
C ILE A 38 -5.14 -20.19 42.60
N PHE A 39 -3.85 -19.91 42.79
CA PHE A 39 -3.34 -18.56 42.67
C PHE A 39 -2.84 -18.32 41.23
N LEU A 40 -3.32 -17.28 40.61
CA LEU A 40 -3.08 -16.91 39.22
C LEU A 40 -2.25 -15.64 39.15
N LEU A 41 -1.06 -15.72 38.57
CA LEU A 41 -0.18 -14.57 38.29
C LEU A 41 0.00 -14.38 36.78
N THR A 42 -0.04 -13.15 36.35
CA THR A 42 0.19 -12.80 34.93
C THR A 42 1.68 -12.66 34.64
N GLN A 43 2.17 -13.18 33.51
CA GLN A 43 3.50 -12.94 33.02
C GLN A 43 3.64 -11.50 32.47
N LYS A 44 4.79 -10.84 32.77
CA LYS A 44 5.12 -9.53 32.21
C LYS A 44 5.35 -9.62 30.70
N ASP A 45 6.12 -10.63 30.29
CA ASP A 45 6.38 -10.96 28.89
C ASP A 45 5.79 -12.33 28.54
N PRO A 46 4.76 -12.41 27.67
CA PRO A 46 4.14 -13.67 27.26
C PRO A 46 5.05 -14.56 26.42
N GLU A 47 6.15 -14.06 25.87
CA GLU A 47 7.09 -14.85 25.04
C GLU A 47 8.00 -15.75 25.88
N VAL A 48 8.14 -15.50 27.17
CA VAL A 48 8.95 -16.34 28.08
C VAL A 48 8.28 -17.69 28.27
N GLU A 49 8.96 -18.77 27.87
CA GLU A 49 8.41 -20.13 27.96
C GLU A 49 8.39 -20.65 29.40
N ILE A 50 9.46 -20.44 30.14
CA ILE A 50 9.61 -20.87 31.53
C ILE A 50 9.84 -19.64 32.40
N PRO A 51 8.78 -19.01 32.92
CA PRO A 51 8.90 -17.79 33.69
C PRO A 51 9.41 -18.08 35.09
N GLU A 52 10.37 -17.28 35.56
CA GLU A 52 10.76 -17.15 36.94
C GLU A 52 9.84 -16.17 37.68
N LEU A 53 9.96 -16.07 39.00
CA LEU A 53 9.13 -15.15 39.77
C LEU A 53 9.32 -13.67 39.36
N THR A 54 10.51 -13.32 38.94
CA THR A 54 10.87 -11.97 38.41
C THR A 54 10.15 -11.61 37.11
N ASP A 55 9.75 -12.62 36.34
CA ASP A 55 9.02 -12.44 35.07
C ASP A 55 7.50 -12.31 35.27
N LEU A 56 7.05 -12.45 36.50
CA LEU A 56 5.65 -12.36 36.88
C LEU A 56 5.35 -11.00 37.53
N TYR A 57 4.11 -10.57 37.43
CA TYR A 57 3.60 -9.48 38.23
C TYR A 57 3.49 -9.91 39.72
N GLN A 58 3.60 -8.96 40.64
CA GLN A 58 3.56 -9.27 42.07
C GLN A 58 2.14 -9.52 42.61
N VAL A 59 1.17 -8.81 42.02
CA VAL A 59 -0.24 -8.95 42.39
C VAL A 59 -0.96 -9.84 41.40
N GLY A 60 -1.66 -10.81 41.91
CA GLY A 60 -2.48 -11.76 41.16
C GLY A 60 -3.86 -11.97 41.80
N THR A 61 -4.52 -13.02 41.35
CA THR A 61 -5.87 -13.36 41.84
C THR A 61 -5.91 -14.78 42.35
N VAL A 62 -6.43 -14.95 43.57
CA VAL A 62 -6.86 -16.28 44.05
C VAL A 62 -8.18 -16.59 43.37
N ALA A 63 -8.23 -17.70 42.67
CA ALA A 63 -9.40 -18.09 41.88
C ALA A 63 -9.92 -19.48 42.29
N TYR A 64 -11.20 -19.69 42.13
CA TYR A 64 -11.86 -20.97 42.33
C TYR A 64 -12.02 -21.70 41.00
N ILE A 65 -11.60 -22.96 40.94
CA ILE A 65 -11.72 -23.79 39.72
C ILE A 65 -13.14 -24.36 39.67
N LYS A 66 -13.95 -23.88 38.75
CA LYS A 66 -15.33 -24.38 38.51
C LYS A 66 -15.37 -25.64 37.67
N GLN A 67 -14.51 -25.75 36.68
CA GLN A 67 -14.52 -26.88 35.76
C GLN A 67 -13.15 -27.07 35.12
N VAL A 68 -12.75 -28.32 34.92
CA VAL A 68 -11.57 -28.72 34.16
C VAL A 68 -11.99 -29.70 33.07
N VAL A 69 -11.60 -29.42 31.83
CA VAL A 69 -11.86 -30.29 30.68
C VAL A 69 -10.52 -30.68 30.06
N LYS A 70 -10.24 -31.97 30.00
CA LYS A 70 -9.07 -32.50 29.31
C LYS A 70 -9.34 -32.53 27.79
N LEU A 71 -8.51 -31.87 27.01
CA LEU A 71 -8.53 -31.82 25.56
C LEU A 71 -7.45 -32.76 24.97
N PRO A 72 -7.49 -33.12 23.70
CA PRO A 72 -6.41 -33.84 23.03
C PRO A 72 -5.05 -33.15 23.16
N GLN A 73 -3.96 -33.91 23.08
CA GLN A 73 -2.56 -33.44 23.21
C GLN A 73 -2.19 -32.89 24.59
N ASP A 74 -2.73 -33.49 25.66
CA ASP A 74 -2.49 -33.10 27.05
C ASP A 74 -2.72 -31.61 27.36
N LEU A 75 -3.69 -31.00 26.66
CA LEU A 75 -4.16 -29.65 26.91
C LEU A 75 -5.34 -29.69 27.90
N TYR A 76 -5.27 -28.86 28.93
CA TYR A 76 -6.35 -28.75 29.94
C TYR A 76 -7.02 -27.39 29.79
N ARG A 77 -8.32 -27.37 29.56
CA ARG A 77 -9.13 -26.16 29.61
C ARG A 77 -9.72 -26.00 31.00
N VAL A 78 -9.37 -24.93 31.66
CA VAL A 78 -9.76 -24.64 33.04
C VAL A 78 -10.69 -23.43 33.06
N LEU A 79 -11.88 -23.61 33.64
CA LEU A 79 -12.82 -22.52 33.92
C LEU A 79 -12.64 -22.11 35.38
N VAL A 80 -12.33 -20.83 35.58
CA VAL A 80 -12.12 -20.26 36.91
C VAL A 80 -13.02 -19.08 37.17
N GLU A 81 -13.27 -18.83 38.46
CA GLU A 81 -13.86 -17.60 38.98
C GLU A 81 -12.86 -16.92 39.89
N GLY A 82 -12.49 -15.68 39.59
CA GLY A 82 -11.64 -14.88 40.46
C GLY A 82 -12.34 -14.60 41.79
N LEU A 83 -11.62 -14.76 42.88
CA LEU A 83 -12.13 -14.47 44.24
C LEU A 83 -11.51 -13.19 44.77
N ASP A 84 -10.28 -13.27 45.23
CA ASP A 84 -9.60 -12.21 45.95
C ASP A 84 -8.31 -11.79 45.26
N ARG A 85 -7.94 -10.50 45.42
CA ARG A 85 -6.61 -10.01 45.07
C ARG A 85 -5.60 -10.55 46.08
N ALA A 86 -4.44 -10.97 45.61
CA ALA A 86 -3.37 -11.39 46.51
C ALA A 86 -2.01 -10.98 45.95
N GLU A 87 -1.11 -10.63 46.88
CA GLU A 87 0.29 -10.35 46.56
C GLU A 87 1.13 -11.58 46.85
N VAL A 88 2.07 -11.90 45.94
CA VAL A 88 3.00 -13.01 46.15
C VAL A 88 4.13 -12.58 47.09
N LEU A 89 4.34 -13.32 48.16
CA LEU A 89 5.43 -13.09 49.12
C LEU A 89 6.69 -13.88 48.73
N GLY A 90 6.52 -15.08 48.19
CA GLY A 90 7.61 -15.94 47.81
C GLY A 90 7.17 -17.29 47.27
N LEU A 91 8.12 -18.06 46.75
CA LEU A 91 7.89 -19.44 46.31
C LEU A 91 8.26 -20.39 47.44
N GLU A 92 7.34 -21.23 47.87
CA GLU A 92 7.60 -22.33 48.79
C GLU A 92 8.17 -23.58 48.11
N GLN A 93 7.74 -23.79 46.82
CA GLN A 93 8.08 -24.97 46.06
C GLN A 93 8.08 -24.69 44.58
N GLU A 94 9.05 -25.25 43.84
CA GLU A 94 9.14 -25.14 42.37
C GLU A 94 8.83 -26.47 41.68
N GLU A 95 9.04 -27.59 42.32
CA GLU A 95 8.78 -28.96 41.82
C GLU A 95 7.90 -29.73 42.79
N PRO A 96 6.91 -30.53 42.33
CA PRO A 96 6.54 -30.84 40.94
C PRO A 96 5.65 -29.77 40.28
N TYR A 97 5.19 -28.77 41.01
CA TYR A 97 4.43 -27.60 40.55
C TYR A 97 4.80 -26.40 41.43
N LEU A 98 4.52 -25.20 40.88
CA LEU A 98 4.80 -23.96 41.60
C LEU A 98 3.82 -23.77 42.76
N LYS A 99 4.34 -23.63 43.96
CA LYS A 99 3.58 -23.28 45.16
C LYS A 99 4.13 -21.97 45.73
N ALA A 100 3.27 -20.99 45.89
CA ALA A 100 3.62 -19.67 46.38
C ALA A 100 2.89 -19.38 47.69
N GLU A 101 3.57 -18.66 48.56
CA GLU A 101 2.96 -17.96 49.68
C GLU A 101 2.41 -16.64 49.19
N CYS A 102 1.15 -16.33 49.50
CA CYS A 102 0.51 -15.08 49.09
C CYS A 102 -0.31 -14.49 50.20
N GLU A 103 -0.38 -13.17 50.25
CA GLU A 103 -1.19 -12.42 51.20
C GLU A 103 -2.38 -11.80 50.47
N ILE A 104 -3.60 -11.96 51.02
CA ILE A 104 -4.80 -11.35 50.43
C ILE A 104 -4.74 -9.84 50.63
N VAL A 105 -4.81 -9.11 49.54
CA VAL A 105 -4.85 -7.63 49.55
C VAL A 105 -6.30 -7.19 49.69
N THR A 106 -6.67 -6.82 50.93
CA THR A 106 -7.98 -6.20 51.16
C THR A 106 -7.99 -4.76 50.63
N ALA A 107 -9.06 -4.39 49.94
CA ALA A 107 -9.24 -3.01 49.50
C ALA A 107 -9.21 -2.10 50.75
N GLN A 108 -8.44 -1.00 50.69
CA GLN A 108 -8.49 0.02 51.72
C GLN A 108 -9.89 0.64 51.66
N GLU A 109 -10.68 0.53 52.73
CA GLU A 109 -11.95 1.24 52.87
C GLU A 109 -11.64 2.72 53.02
N GLU A 110 -11.65 3.45 51.92
CA GLU A 110 -11.62 4.90 51.94
C GLU A 110 -13.04 5.40 52.18
N ASP A 111 -13.25 6.00 53.32
CA ASP A 111 -14.57 6.57 53.71
C ASP A 111 -14.82 7.92 53.01
N TYR A 112 -15.14 7.84 51.74
CA TYR A 112 -15.53 9.04 50.99
C TYR A 112 -16.95 9.52 51.40
N PRO A 113 -17.15 10.85 51.52
CA PRO A 113 -18.50 11.39 51.71
C PRO A 113 -19.45 10.95 50.58
N GLU A 114 -20.68 10.64 50.88
CA GLU A 114 -21.70 10.21 49.92
C GLU A 114 -21.78 11.09 48.65
N PRO A 115 -21.69 12.45 48.71
CA PRO A 115 -21.69 13.26 47.50
C PRO A 115 -20.49 13.00 46.56
N VAL A 116 -19.33 12.57 47.11
CA VAL A 116 -18.15 12.22 46.30
C VAL A 116 -18.35 10.87 45.61
N LYS A 117 -18.83 9.86 46.32
CA LYS A 117 -19.19 8.56 45.76
C LYS A 117 -20.22 8.70 44.66
N ASP A 118 -21.25 9.49 44.86
CA ASP A 118 -22.30 9.83 43.86
C ASP A 118 -21.68 10.48 42.62
N ALA A 119 -20.75 11.43 42.78
CA ALA A 119 -20.09 12.10 41.67
C ALA A 119 -19.22 11.13 40.86
N MET A 120 -18.42 10.27 41.55
CA MET A 120 -17.62 9.23 40.91
C MET A 120 -18.51 8.26 40.12
N LEU A 121 -19.62 7.79 40.74
CA LEU A 121 -20.53 6.86 40.12
C LEU A 121 -21.17 7.43 38.85
N ARG A 122 -21.64 8.69 38.90
CA ARG A 122 -22.21 9.38 37.73
C ARG A 122 -21.20 9.54 36.60
N SER A 123 -19.98 9.98 36.93
CA SER A 123 -18.92 10.20 35.95
C SER A 123 -18.49 8.89 35.26
N ILE A 124 -18.26 7.82 36.03
CA ILE A 124 -17.81 6.56 35.45
C ILE A 124 -18.91 5.89 34.60
N ARG A 125 -20.17 5.99 35.02
CA ARG A 125 -21.32 5.52 34.24
C ARG A 125 -21.50 6.30 32.93
N GLU A 126 -21.30 7.62 32.94
CA GLU A 126 -21.35 8.43 31.72
C GLU A 126 -20.26 8.05 30.73
N LEU A 127 -19.02 7.89 31.19
CA LEU A 127 -17.91 7.42 30.38
C LEU A 127 -18.18 6.03 29.80
N PHE A 128 -18.66 5.10 30.62
CA PHE A 128 -19.00 3.74 30.19
C PHE A 128 -20.14 3.74 29.16
N GLN A 129 -21.19 4.51 29.37
CA GLN A 129 -22.28 4.64 28.39
C GLN A 129 -21.77 5.20 27.06
N ARG A 130 -20.89 6.21 27.11
CA ARG A 130 -20.27 6.78 25.93
C ARG A 130 -19.45 5.75 25.18
N TYR A 131 -18.60 5.00 25.89
CA TYR A 131 -17.85 3.90 25.32
C TYR A 131 -18.76 2.86 24.65
N CYS A 132 -19.82 2.42 25.33
CA CYS A 132 -20.76 1.43 24.80
C CYS A 132 -21.47 1.92 23.52
N ARG A 133 -21.89 3.17 23.47
CA ARG A 133 -22.49 3.78 22.27
C ARG A 133 -21.50 3.85 21.11
N GLU A 134 -20.26 4.21 21.40
CA GLU A 134 -19.24 4.37 20.36
C GLU A 134 -18.69 3.03 19.86
N SER A 135 -18.47 2.07 20.75
CA SER A 135 -17.92 0.76 20.38
C SER A 135 -18.93 -0.15 19.70
N GLY A 136 -20.19 -0.10 20.14
CA GLY A 136 -21.26 -0.99 19.67
C GLY A 136 -21.03 -2.49 19.98
N LYS A 137 -20.03 -2.82 20.79
CA LYS A 137 -19.61 -4.20 21.09
C LYS A 137 -20.21 -4.77 22.38
N VAL A 138 -20.76 -3.93 23.23
CA VAL A 138 -21.33 -4.31 24.54
C VAL A 138 -22.83 -4.53 24.40
N SER A 139 -23.33 -5.64 24.95
CA SER A 139 -24.77 -5.92 24.90
C SER A 139 -25.59 -4.92 25.73
N LYS A 140 -26.79 -4.62 25.28
CA LYS A 140 -27.67 -3.68 26.00
C LYS A 140 -28.05 -4.20 27.39
N ASP A 141 -28.20 -5.49 27.54
CA ASP A 141 -28.55 -6.13 28.82
C ASP A 141 -27.45 -5.92 29.86
N LEU A 142 -26.19 -6.11 29.45
CA LEU A 142 -25.02 -5.88 30.30
C LEU A 142 -24.91 -4.40 30.71
N VAL A 143 -25.12 -3.49 29.76
CA VAL A 143 -25.15 -2.05 30.07
C VAL A 143 -26.22 -1.74 31.11
N THR A 144 -27.42 -2.31 30.95
CA THR A 144 -28.52 -2.10 31.91
C THR A 144 -28.20 -2.66 33.29
N GLN A 145 -27.58 -3.86 33.35
CA GLN A 145 -27.15 -4.46 34.60
C GLN A 145 -26.15 -3.56 35.34
N ILE A 146 -25.09 -3.13 34.68
CA ILE A 146 -24.04 -2.29 35.27
C ILE A 146 -24.61 -0.92 35.70
N MET A 147 -25.55 -0.35 34.93
CA MET A 147 -26.16 0.93 35.24
C MET A 147 -27.07 0.88 36.48
N ASN A 148 -27.55 -0.29 36.90
CA ASN A 148 -28.40 -0.48 38.08
C ASN A 148 -27.61 -0.75 39.36
N ILE A 149 -26.29 -0.95 39.29
CA ILE A 149 -25.44 -1.15 40.46
C ILE A 149 -25.30 0.17 41.21
N GLU A 150 -25.71 0.24 42.47
CA GLU A 150 -25.67 1.47 43.26
C GLU A 150 -24.31 1.77 43.88
N ASP A 151 -23.52 0.74 44.12
CA ASP A 151 -22.19 0.85 44.71
C ASP A 151 -21.14 1.23 43.67
N VAL A 152 -20.27 2.21 43.99
CA VAL A 152 -19.26 2.73 43.06
C VAL A 152 -18.12 1.71 42.83
N GLN A 153 -17.73 1.00 43.90
CA GLN A 153 -16.66 0.00 43.80
C GLN A 153 -17.11 -1.18 42.93
N GLU A 154 -18.30 -1.70 43.19
CA GLU A 154 -18.90 -2.78 42.41
C GLU A 154 -19.08 -2.37 40.95
N THR A 155 -19.51 -1.13 40.69
CA THR A 155 -19.65 -0.60 39.33
C THR A 155 -18.32 -0.58 38.58
N ILE A 156 -17.25 -0.11 39.23
CA ILE A 156 -15.90 -0.07 38.63
C ILE A 156 -15.41 -1.48 38.32
N ASP A 157 -15.53 -2.42 39.28
CA ASP A 157 -15.09 -3.78 39.12
C ASP A 157 -15.88 -4.52 38.03
N GLN A 158 -17.19 -4.35 37.95
CA GLN A 158 -18.04 -4.91 36.91
C GLN A 158 -17.74 -4.34 35.51
N ILE A 159 -17.46 -3.06 35.41
CA ILE A 159 -17.01 -2.48 34.15
C ILE A 159 -15.65 -3.07 33.75
N ALA A 160 -14.67 -3.17 34.67
CA ALA A 160 -13.34 -3.68 34.42
C ALA A 160 -13.35 -5.16 33.97
N VAL A 161 -14.19 -6.00 34.58
CA VAL A 161 -14.37 -7.40 34.22
C VAL A 161 -14.90 -7.55 32.79
N ASN A 162 -15.90 -6.77 32.44
CA ASN A 162 -16.65 -6.91 31.17
C ASN A 162 -16.08 -6.08 30.01
N LEU A 163 -15.13 -5.18 30.28
CA LEU A 163 -14.52 -4.36 29.24
C LEU A 163 -13.44 -5.17 28.48
N PRO A 164 -13.52 -5.27 27.15
CA PRO A 164 -12.45 -5.89 26.36
C PRO A 164 -11.22 -4.97 26.32
N MET A 165 -10.24 -5.23 27.18
CA MET A 165 -8.99 -4.49 27.26
C MET A 165 -7.77 -5.42 27.30
N ALA A 166 -6.60 -4.88 26.97
CA ALA A 166 -5.35 -5.59 27.04
C ALA A 166 -5.04 -6.06 28.48
N TYR A 167 -4.39 -7.21 28.63
CA TYR A 167 -4.09 -7.79 29.93
C TYR A 167 -3.25 -6.86 30.81
N GLN A 168 -2.35 -6.07 30.23
CA GLN A 168 -1.56 -5.08 30.96
C GLN A 168 -2.44 -4.01 31.63
N ASN A 169 -3.53 -3.60 30.98
CA ASN A 169 -4.46 -2.64 31.54
C ASN A 169 -5.33 -3.24 32.64
N LYS A 170 -5.74 -4.53 32.46
CA LYS A 170 -6.38 -5.29 33.55
C LYS A 170 -5.46 -5.47 34.74
N GLN A 171 -4.16 -5.68 34.49
CA GLN A 171 -3.16 -5.80 35.53
C GLN A 171 -3.00 -4.52 36.37
N LYS A 172 -2.99 -3.34 35.70
CA LYS A 172 -2.98 -2.05 36.42
C LYS A 172 -4.19 -1.88 37.34
N LEU A 173 -5.36 -2.31 36.89
CA LEU A 173 -6.58 -2.28 37.72
C LEU A 173 -6.54 -3.31 38.83
N LEU A 174 -5.88 -4.45 38.64
CA LEU A 174 -5.68 -5.45 39.66
C LEU A 174 -4.73 -4.96 40.76
N GLU A 175 -3.65 -4.28 40.39
CA GLU A 175 -2.64 -3.70 41.30
C GLU A 175 -3.15 -2.47 42.04
N ALA A 176 -4.14 -1.77 41.53
CA ALA A 176 -4.74 -0.63 42.19
C ALA A 176 -5.61 -1.08 43.42
N VAL A 177 -5.11 -0.82 44.60
CA VAL A 177 -5.77 -1.24 45.83
C VAL A 177 -6.84 -0.21 46.27
N SER A 178 -6.57 1.07 46.10
CA SER A 178 -7.50 2.15 46.48
C SER A 178 -8.63 2.29 45.48
N LEU A 179 -9.81 2.70 45.97
CA LEU A 179 -10.97 2.98 45.11
C LEU A 179 -10.67 4.14 44.16
N ASN A 180 -9.98 5.18 44.66
CA ASN A 180 -9.62 6.33 43.83
C ASN A 180 -8.71 5.94 42.68
N ASP A 181 -7.66 5.15 42.93
CA ASP A 181 -6.73 4.71 41.89
C ASP A 181 -7.45 3.89 40.82
N ARG A 182 -8.33 2.97 41.23
CA ARG A 182 -9.14 2.18 40.28
C ARG A 182 -10.06 3.06 39.45
N TYR A 183 -10.70 4.06 40.07
CA TYR A 183 -11.55 5.03 39.37
C TYR A 183 -10.77 5.83 38.34
N GLU A 184 -9.59 6.38 38.71
CA GLU A 184 -8.75 7.17 37.82
C GLU A 184 -8.23 6.33 36.65
N ILE A 185 -7.72 5.12 36.94
CA ILE A 185 -7.18 4.22 35.90
C ILE A 185 -8.30 3.79 34.94
N LEU A 186 -9.47 3.38 35.46
CA LEU A 186 -10.57 2.97 34.60
C LEU A 186 -11.13 4.15 33.78
N GLY A 187 -11.22 5.33 34.36
CA GLY A 187 -11.65 6.55 33.69
C GLY A 187 -10.71 6.93 32.53
N ALA A 188 -9.39 6.89 32.79
CA ALA A 188 -8.36 7.12 31.77
C ALA A 188 -8.41 6.07 30.64
N LEU A 189 -8.57 4.79 30.99
CA LEU A 189 -8.70 3.71 30.01
C LEU A 189 -9.94 3.87 29.12
N LEU A 190 -11.10 4.15 29.70
CA LEU A 190 -12.33 4.41 28.94
C LEU A 190 -12.18 5.62 28.02
N GLY A 191 -11.58 6.70 28.52
CA GLY A 191 -11.32 7.91 27.74
C GLY A 191 -10.43 7.62 26.54
N SER A 192 -9.32 6.92 26.75
CA SER A 192 -8.39 6.53 25.69
C SER A 192 -9.05 5.61 24.66
N GLU A 193 -9.82 4.62 25.08
CA GLU A 193 -10.54 3.72 24.17
C GLU A 193 -11.58 4.46 23.31
N ILE A 194 -12.31 5.41 23.89
CA ILE A 194 -13.23 6.26 23.14
C ILE A 194 -12.50 7.07 22.08
N GLU A 195 -11.34 7.63 22.38
CA GLU A 195 -10.52 8.39 21.43
C GLU A 195 -10.02 7.50 20.29
N VAL A 196 -9.51 6.31 20.60
CA VAL A 196 -9.08 5.31 19.59
C VAL A 196 -10.25 4.93 18.67
N ILE A 197 -11.45 4.72 19.21
CA ILE A 197 -12.63 4.42 18.42
C ILE A 197 -12.98 5.59 17.48
N HIS A 198 -12.92 6.83 17.94
CA HIS A 198 -13.16 8.01 17.10
C HIS A 198 -12.15 8.10 15.95
N ILE A 199 -10.85 8.00 16.26
CA ILE A 199 -9.77 8.02 15.25
C ILE A 199 -9.98 6.91 14.21
N THR A 200 -10.31 5.70 14.69
CA THR A 200 -10.54 4.54 13.80
C THR A 200 -11.74 4.77 12.88
N LYS A 201 -12.84 5.28 13.38
CA LYS A 201 -14.02 5.62 12.58
C LYS A 201 -13.73 6.70 11.53
N ASP A 202 -12.97 7.72 11.89
CA ASP A 202 -12.59 8.80 10.97
C ASP A 202 -11.64 8.31 9.86
N LEU A 203 -10.69 7.44 10.20
CA LEU A 203 -9.84 6.78 9.21
C LEU A 203 -10.65 5.91 8.25
N GLN A 204 -11.58 5.11 8.78
CA GLN A 204 -12.47 4.27 7.95
C GLN A 204 -13.34 5.12 7.01
N ARG A 205 -13.89 6.25 7.48
CA ARG A 205 -14.65 7.19 6.62
C ARG A 205 -13.78 7.75 5.50
N LYS A 206 -12.54 8.18 5.80
CA LYS A 206 -11.60 8.71 4.80
C LYS A 206 -11.24 7.64 3.76
N VAL A 207 -10.91 6.43 4.20
CA VAL A 207 -10.62 5.30 3.30
C VAL A 207 -11.81 4.98 2.41
N LYS A 208 -13.01 4.86 3.00
CA LYS A 208 -14.23 4.60 2.24
C LYS A 208 -14.49 5.69 1.19
N SER A 209 -14.38 6.96 1.57
CA SER A 209 -14.58 8.07 0.62
C SER A 209 -13.58 8.07 -0.54
N HIS A 210 -12.35 7.61 -0.29
CA HIS A 210 -11.31 7.48 -1.33
C HIS A 210 -11.62 6.32 -2.28
N ILE A 211 -12.05 5.19 -1.73
CA ILE A 211 -12.48 4.02 -2.52
C ILE A 211 -13.68 4.39 -3.40
N ASP A 212 -14.70 5.04 -2.81
CA ASP A 212 -15.91 5.44 -3.54
C ASP A 212 -15.59 6.42 -4.69
N LYS A 213 -14.66 7.37 -4.48
CA LYS A 213 -14.18 8.28 -5.54
C LYS A 213 -13.48 7.53 -6.67
N ASN A 214 -12.54 6.65 -6.34
CA ASN A 214 -11.79 5.87 -7.32
C ASN A 214 -12.71 4.94 -8.12
N GLN A 215 -13.65 4.29 -7.45
CA GLN A 215 -14.63 3.42 -8.10
C GLN A 215 -15.55 4.20 -9.05
N ARG A 216 -16.00 5.38 -8.62
CA ARG A 216 -16.81 6.28 -9.47
C ARG A 216 -16.02 6.76 -10.69
N GLU A 217 -14.75 7.13 -10.51
CA GLU A 217 -13.87 7.54 -11.62
C GLU A 217 -13.66 6.39 -12.60
N TYR A 218 -13.43 5.17 -12.10
CA TYR A 218 -13.30 3.98 -12.93
C TYR A 218 -14.59 3.72 -13.75
N ILE A 219 -15.76 3.73 -13.10
CA ILE A 219 -17.05 3.54 -13.79
C ILE A 219 -17.26 4.61 -14.86
N LEU A 220 -16.96 5.87 -14.58
CA LEU A 220 -17.09 6.96 -15.55
C LEU A 220 -16.14 6.78 -16.73
N ARG A 221 -14.92 6.30 -16.52
CA ARG A 221 -13.96 6.00 -17.59
C ARG A 221 -14.43 4.84 -18.47
N GLU A 222 -14.96 3.77 -17.88
CA GLU A 222 -15.54 2.64 -18.62
C GLU A 222 -16.78 3.07 -19.42
N GLN A 223 -17.67 3.86 -18.84
CA GLN A 223 -18.83 4.40 -19.56
C GLN A 223 -18.38 5.28 -20.74
N LEU A 224 -17.37 6.12 -20.54
CA LEU A 224 -16.82 6.98 -21.58
C LEU A 224 -16.16 6.16 -22.70
N LYS A 225 -15.51 5.05 -22.35
CA LYS A 225 -14.95 4.09 -23.30
C LYS A 225 -16.06 3.44 -24.13
N THR A 226 -17.09 2.88 -23.49
CA THR A 226 -18.23 2.27 -24.18
C THR A 226 -18.94 3.25 -25.12
N ILE A 227 -19.15 4.50 -24.67
CA ILE A 227 -19.74 5.55 -25.52
C ILE A 227 -18.86 5.84 -26.73
N ARG A 228 -17.54 5.89 -26.56
CA ARG A 228 -16.60 6.11 -27.68
C ARG A 228 -16.60 4.91 -28.66
N GLU A 229 -16.67 3.68 -28.12
CA GLU A 229 -16.81 2.46 -28.92
C GLU A 229 -18.10 2.51 -29.78
N GLU A 230 -19.22 2.86 -29.17
CA GLU A 230 -20.52 3.01 -29.88
C GLU A 230 -20.51 4.14 -30.93
N LEU A 231 -19.75 5.22 -30.70
CA LEU A 231 -19.55 6.32 -31.64
C LEU A 231 -18.50 6.02 -32.71
N GLY A 232 -17.80 4.87 -32.65
CA GLY A 232 -16.73 4.52 -33.58
C GLY A 232 -15.43 5.34 -33.38
N GLU A 233 -15.23 5.90 -32.21
CA GLU A 233 -14.07 6.75 -31.87
C GLU A 233 -12.88 5.96 -31.28
N GLU A 234 -12.93 4.63 -31.32
CA GLU A 234 -11.97 3.74 -30.64
C GLU A 234 -10.54 3.86 -31.13
N ASN A 235 -10.33 4.24 -32.40
CA ASN A 235 -9.00 4.23 -33.00
C ASN A 235 -8.15 5.48 -32.73
N THR A 236 -8.76 6.62 -32.41
CA THR A 236 -8.03 7.89 -32.33
C THR A 236 -7.25 8.10 -31.03
N ALA A 237 -7.70 7.56 -29.91
CA ALA A 237 -7.02 7.75 -28.61
C ALA A 237 -5.75 6.91 -28.52
N ASP A 238 -5.81 5.66 -28.98
CA ASP A 238 -4.67 4.73 -28.98
C ASP A 238 -3.61 5.20 -30.00
N ASP A 239 -4.05 5.66 -31.17
CA ASP A 239 -3.16 6.23 -32.18
C ASP A 239 -2.41 7.47 -31.68
N ILE A 240 -3.08 8.35 -30.94
CA ILE A 240 -2.44 9.55 -30.39
C ILE A 240 -1.34 9.19 -29.38
N ASP A 241 -1.58 8.20 -28.53
CA ASP A 241 -0.60 7.80 -27.52
C ASP A 241 0.57 7.04 -28.16
N GLU A 242 0.31 6.27 -29.20
CA GLU A 242 1.34 5.65 -30.02
C GLU A 242 2.20 6.68 -30.76
N PHE A 243 1.59 7.66 -31.42
CA PHE A 243 2.32 8.74 -32.08
C PHE A 243 3.16 9.56 -31.13
N LYS A 244 2.70 9.84 -29.91
CA LYS A 244 3.49 10.52 -28.89
C LYS A 244 4.68 9.70 -28.42
N LYS A 245 4.53 8.37 -28.34
CA LYS A 245 5.63 7.46 -28.00
C LYS A 245 6.67 7.46 -29.11
N GLN A 246 6.24 7.30 -30.36
CA GLN A 246 7.12 7.33 -31.53
C GLN A 246 7.85 8.68 -31.65
N LEU A 247 7.15 9.81 -31.36
CA LEU A 247 7.76 11.14 -31.36
C LEU A 247 8.88 11.30 -30.33
N LYS A 248 8.74 10.68 -29.15
CA LYS A 248 9.79 10.69 -28.12
C LYS A 248 11.03 9.91 -28.54
N GLU A 249 10.82 8.79 -29.23
CA GLU A 249 11.88 7.91 -29.72
C GLU A 249 12.51 8.40 -31.04
N LEU A 250 11.84 9.35 -31.71
CA LEU A 250 12.28 9.87 -33.01
C LEU A 250 13.62 10.62 -32.89
N ASP A 251 14.60 10.21 -33.70
CA ASP A 251 15.86 10.93 -33.87
C ASP A 251 15.73 12.03 -34.94
N ALA A 252 15.27 13.20 -34.52
CA ALA A 252 15.06 14.36 -35.39
C ALA A 252 15.41 15.65 -34.62
N SER A 253 15.58 16.75 -35.36
CA SER A 253 15.82 18.08 -34.77
C SER A 253 14.61 18.56 -33.96
N ASP A 254 14.85 19.42 -32.97
CA ASP A 254 13.81 19.96 -32.10
C ASP A 254 12.71 20.71 -32.91
N GLU A 255 13.08 21.41 -33.98
CA GLU A 255 12.14 22.07 -34.87
C GLU A 255 11.17 21.09 -35.54
N VAL A 256 11.67 19.92 -35.97
CA VAL A 256 10.85 18.86 -36.59
C VAL A 256 9.94 18.25 -35.54
N LYS A 257 10.46 17.93 -34.34
CA LYS A 257 9.67 17.39 -33.27
C LYS A 257 8.54 18.33 -32.83
N GLU A 258 8.80 19.62 -32.77
CA GLU A 258 7.79 20.63 -32.45
C GLU A 258 6.67 20.67 -33.49
N LYS A 259 7.02 20.64 -34.79
CA LYS A 259 6.03 20.59 -35.88
C LYS A 259 5.16 19.35 -35.82
N ILE A 260 5.78 18.16 -35.62
CA ILE A 260 5.03 16.91 -35.51
C ILE A 260 4.12 16.92 -34.24
N SER A 261 4.59 17.46 -33.14
CA SER A 261 3.78 17.61 -31.92
C SER A 261 2.53 18.47 -32.13
N LYS A 262 2.66 19.56 -32.92
CA LYS A 262 1.52 20.40 -33.28
C LYS A 262 0.51 19.65 -34.16
N GLU A 263 0.99 18.84 -35.10
CA GLU A 263 0.13 18.03 -35.97
C GLU A 263 -0.57 16.91 -35.20
N ILE A 264 0.10 16.27 -34.25
CA ILE A 264 -0.55 15.30 -33.33
C ILE A 264 -1.64 15.99 -32.49
N SER A 265 -1.38 17.21 -32.02
CA SER A 265 -2.37 17.98 -31.27
C SER A 265 -3.58 18.37 -32.12
N ARG A 266 -3.36 18.67 -33.40
CA ARG A 266 -4.42 18.93 -34.38
C ARG A 266 -5.25 17.69 -34.67
N PHE A 267 -4.60 16.52 -34.85
CA PHE A 267 -5.25 15.23 -35.05
C PHE A 267 -6.14 14.87 -33.83
N LYS A 268 -5.69 15.17 -32.61
CA LYS A 268 -6.48 14.98 -31.40
C LYS A 268 -7.80 15.73 -31.37
N GLY A 269 -7.87 16.87 -32.02
CA GLY A 269 -9.09 17.71 -32.11
C GLY A 269 -10.04 17.35 -33.26
N MET A 270 -9.68 16.40 -34.12
CA MET A 270 -10.50 15.99 -35.25
C MET A 270 -11.48 14.87 -34.83
N ALA A 271 -12.67 14.87 -35.43
CA ALA A 271 -13.62 13.78 -35.28
C ALA A 271 -13.09 12.52 -36.01
N ALA A 272 -13.12 11.37 -35.36
CA ALA A 272 -12.60 10.11 -35.92
C ALA A 272 -13.25 9.70 -37.24
N SER A 273 -14.51 10.07 -37.44
CA SER A 273 -15.31 9.78 -38.65
C SER A 273 -15.03 10.74 -39.83
N ALA A 274 -14.21 11.77 -39.64
CA ALA A 274 -13.90 12.72 -40.70
C ALA A 274 -12.88 12.12 -41.70
N ALA A 275 -13.15 12.23 -43.00
CA ALA A 275 -12.20 11.81 -44.04
C ALA A 275 -10.83 12.50 -43.89
N GLU A 276 -10.79 13.70 -43.36
CA GLU A 276 -9.59 14.43 -43.02
C GLU A 276 -8.73 13.75 -41.96
N ALA A 277 -9.35 13.07 -40.97
CA ALA A 277 -8.63 12.35 -39.92
C ALA A 277 -7.81 11.16 -40.48
N THR A 278 -8.36 10.45 -41.48
CA THR A 278 -7.64 9.36 -42.15
C THR A 278 -6.42 9.90 -42.93
N VAL A 279 -6.56 11.03 -43.60
CA VAL A 279 -5.44 11.67 -44.32
C VAL A 279 -4.38 12.15 -43.33
N GLN A 280 -4.79 12.76 -42.22
CA GLN A 280 -3.87 13.26 -41.19
C GLN A 280 -3.13 12.11 -40.50
N ARG A 281 -3.81 10.97 -40.24
CA ARG A 281 -3.20 9.75 -39.72
C ARG A 281 -2.09 9.26 -40.65
N GLY A 282 -2.40 9.09 -41.96
CA GLY A 282 -1.40 8.64 -42.94
C GLY A 282 -0.22 9.60 -43.06
N TYR A 283 -0.45 10.90 -42.93
CA TYR A 283 0.59 11.90 -42.88
C TYR A 283 1.50 11.71 -41.64
N LEU A 284 0.93 11.57 -40.43
CA LEU A 284 1.68 11.38 -39.21
C LEU A 284 2.49 10.06 -39.22
N GLU A 285 1.88 8.95 -39.67
CA GLU A 285 2.57 7.68 -39.85
C GLU A 285 3.79 7.84 -40.80
N THR A 286 3.60 8.50 -41.92
CA THR A 286 4.68 8.74 -42.91
C THR A 286 5.79 9.59 -42.28
N VAL A 287 5.45 10.70 -41.65
CA VAL A 287 6.44 11.65 -41.13
C VAL A 287 7.23 11.05 -39.96
N LEU A 288 6.58 10.26 -39.09
CA LEU A 288 7.23 9.56 -37.98
C LEU A 288 8.15 8.44 -38.48
N ALA A 289 7.84 7.80 -39.60
CA ALA A 289 8.67 6.74 -40.19
C ALA A 289 9.88 7.29 -40.99
N LEU A 290 9.94 8.58 -41.25
CA LEU A 290 11.06 9.17 -42.00
C LEU A 290 12.38 9.08 -41.20
N PRO A 291 13.50 8.74 -41.88
CA PRO A 291 14.82 8.68 -41.27
C PRO A 291 15.50 10.05 -41.17
N TRP A 292 14.98 10.95 -40.32
CA TRP A 292 15.37 12.37 -40.26
C TRP A 292 16.86 12.65 -40.12
N ASN A 293 17.57 11.88 -39.26
CA ASN A 293 18.99 12.07 -38.99
C ASN A 293 19.88 10.99 -39.64
N LYS A 294 19.29 10.03 -40.39
CA LYS A 294 20.08 9.03 -41.08
C LYS A 294 20.69 9.63 -42.33
N LYS A 295 21.99 9.73 -42.37
CA LYS A 295 22.76 10.23 -43.52
C LYS A 295 23.61 9.07 -44.06
N SER A 296 23.77 9.06 -45.41
CA SER A 296 24.80 8.21 -46.03
C SER A 296 26.13 8.92 -45.96
N GLU A 297 27.21 8.16 -45.80
CA GLU A 297 28.59 8.67 -45.98
C GLU A 297 28.85 8.88 -47.46
N ASP A 298 29.20 10.11 -47.79
CA ASP A 298 29.53 10.47 -49.20
C ASP A 298 30.94 9.96 -49.53
N SER A 299 31.14 9.38 -50.74
CA SER A 299 32.44 9.04 -51.23
C SER A 299 33.09 10.33 -51.81
N GLU A 300 34.34 10.59 -51.39
CA GLU A 300 35.17 11.69 -51.88
C GLU A 300 36.25 11.21 -52.84
N ASP A 301 36.13 9.99 -53.34
CA ASP A 301 37.08 9.38 -54.28
C ASP A 301 36.80 9.85 -55.73
N LEU A 302 37.56 10.84 -56.17
CA LEU A 302 37.43 11.43 -57.51
C LEU A 302 37.90 10.48 -58.63
N GLU A 303 38.84 9.58 -58.36
CA GLU A 303 39.32 8.59 -59.35
C GLU A 303 38.22 7.55 -59.61
N ASN A 304 37.60 7.04 -58.57
CA ASN A 304 36.46 6.14 -58.69
C ASN A 304 35.28 6.84 -59.38
N ALA A 305 35.01 8.10 -59.03
CA ALA A 305 33.94 8.88 -59.68
C ALA A 305 34.15 9.03 -61.18
N TRP A 306 35.35 9.34 -61.60
CA TRP A 306 35.70 9.40 -63.03
C TRP A 306 35.47 8.04 -63.71
N LYS A 307 35.95 6.97 -63.12
CA LYS A 307 35.80 5.63 -63.65
C LYS A 307 34.36 5.21 -63.85
N VAL A 308 33.48 5.44 -62.84
CA VAL A 308 32.05 5.15 -62.90
C VAL A 308 31.37 5.96 -64.01
N LEU A 309 31.75 7.22 -64.21
CA LEU A 309 31.21 8.05 -65.27
C LEU A 309 31.71 7.59 -66.68
N GLU A 310 32.97 7.15 -66.83
CA GLU A 310 33.49 6.66 -68.08
C GLU A 310 32.90 5.30 -68.46
N GLU A 311 32.78 4.37 -67.55
CA GLU A 311 32.21 3.05 -67.78
C GLU A 311 30.71 3.13 -68.13
N GLY A 312 29.96 4.08 -67.50
CA GLY A 312 28.52 4.20 -67.71
C GLY A 312 28.11 4.95 -68.97
N HIS A 313 29.00 5.78 -69.55
CA HIS A 313 28.66 6.65 -70.66
C HIS A 313 29.77 6.82 -71.66
N TYR A 314 29.50 6.52 -72.92
CA TYR A 314 30.41 6.80 -73.99
C TYR A 314 30.33 8.29 -74.40
N GLY A 315 31.43 8.97 -74.55
CA GLY A 315 31.49 10.38 -74.91
C GLY A 315 31.06 11.32 -73.77
N LEU A 316 30.27 12.37 -74.03
CA LEU A 316 29.80 13.38 -73.07
C LEU A 316 30.93 14.04 -72.27
N LYS A 317 32.07 14.28 -72.88
CA LYS A 317 33.31 14.72 -72.21
C LYS A 317 33.07 16.00 -71.39
N GLU A 318 32.50 17.05 -71.99
CA GLU A 318 32.24 18.31 -71.31
C GLU A 318 31.31 18.16 -70.09
N VAL A 319 30.30 17.27 -70.18
CA VAL A 319 29.39 16.99 -69.05
C VAL A 319 30.11 16.27 -67.93
N LYS A 320 30.93 15.27 -68.22
CA LYS A 320 31.73 14.56 -67.26
C LYS A 320 32.74 15.46 -66.54
N GLU A 321 33.47 16.28 -67.30
CA GLU A 321 34.40 17.25 -66.75
C GLU A 321 33.70 18.22 -65.81
N ARG A 322 32.52 18.75 -66.19
CA ARG A 322 31.74 19.65 -65.34
C ARG A 322 31.26 18.99 -64.03
N ILE A 323 30.87 17.72 -64.11
CA ILE A 323 30.50 16.94 -62.91
C ILE A 323 31.74 16.74 -62.04
N MET A 324 32.86 16.40 -62.59
CA MET A 324 34.12 16.21 -61.83
C MET A 324 34.62 17.50 -61.19
N GLU A 325 34.54 18.64 -61.88
CA GLU A 325 34.83 19.94 -61.27
C GLU A 325 33.95 20.21 -60.04
N PHE A 326 32.65 19.91 -60.17
CA PHE A 326 31.74 20.04 -59.06
C PHE A 326 32.09 19.15 -57.89
N LEU A 327 32.39 17.89 -58.13
CA LEU A 327 32.80 16.93 -57.10
C LEU A 327 34.13 17.34 -56.43
N ALA A 328 35.09 17.87 -57.23
CA ALA A 328 36.36 18.38 -56.72
C ALA A 328 36.16 19.63 -55.81
N VAL A 329 35.33 20.58 -56.21
CA VAL A 329 35.01 21.74 -55.39
C VAL A 329 34.33 21.32 -54.09
N ARG A 330 33.41 20.36 -54.16
CA ARG A 330 32.72 19.88 -52.99
C ARG A 330 33.70 19.21 -52.02
N LYS A 331 34.62 18.40 -52.49
CA LYS A 331 35.70 17.77 -51.70
C LYS A 331 36.57 18.82 -50.98
N LEU A 332 36.89 19.90 -51.64
CA LEU A 332 37.70 21.00 -51.08
C LEU A 332 36.99 21.86 -50.06
N THR A 333 35.67 22.09 -50.25
CA THR A 333 34.94 23.03 -49.43
C THR A 333 34.22 22.44 -48.21
N HIS A 334 34.01 21.11 -48.15
CA HIS A 334 33.28 20.36 -47.11
C HIS A 334 31.96 20.93 -46.64
N LYS A 335 31.55 22.15 -47.07
CA LYS A 335 30.37 22.90 -46.61
C LYS A 335 29.67 23.71 -47.75
N GLY A 336 29.70 23.28 -48.98
CA GLY A 336 29.01 23.96 -50.05
C GLY A 336 27.53 23.64 -50.13
N LYS A 337 26.68 24.64 -50.46
CA LYS A 337 25.30 24.37 -50.88
C LYS A 337 25.40 23.50 -52.16
N SER A 338 24.75 22.31 -52.13
CA SER A 338 24.70 21.44 -53.30
C SER A 338 23.95 22.17 -54.42
N PRO A 339 24.58 22.51 -55.57
CA PRO A 339 23.87 23.16 -56.66
C PRO A 339 22.86 22.19 -57.28
N ILE A 340 21.81 22.76 -57.84
CA ILE A 340 20.86 22.02 -58.65
C ILE A 340 21.42 21.88 -60.06
N LEU A 341 21.69 20.64 -60.46
CA LEU A 341 22.13 20.36 -61.84
C LEU A 341 20.91 20.23 -62.75
N CYS A 342 20.84 21.03 -63.76
CA CYS A 342 19.80 20.97 -64.80
C CYS A 342 20.44 20.37 -66.08
N LEU A 343 19.97 19.17 -66.47
CA LEU A 343 20.41 18.50 -67.70
C LEU A 343 19.40 18.70 -68.80
N VAL A 344 19.75 19.45 -69.86
CA VAL A 344 18.87 19.78 -70.97
C VAL A 344 19.38 19.05 -72.24
N GLY A 345 18.43 18.52 -73.02
CA GLY A 345 18.73 17.81 -74.25
C GLY A 345 17.60 16.93 -74.77
N PRO A 346 17.65 16.42 -75.99
CA PRO A 346 16.61 15.57 -76.58
C PRO A 346 16.41 14.23 -75.73
N PRO A 347 15.26 13.58 -75.94
CA PRO A 347 15.04 12.25 -75.30
C PRO A 347 16.10 11.25 -75.77
N GLY A 348 16.53 10.30 -74.89
CA GLY A 348 17.50 9.27 -75.21
C GLY A 348 18.97 9.66 -75.07
N THR A 349 19.31 10.92 -74.78
CA THR A 349 20.74 11.38 -74.67
C THR A 349 21.43 11.01 -73.33
N GLY A 350 20.86 10.18 -72.52
CA GLY A 350 21.49 9.72 -71.28
C GLY A 350 21.33 10.61 -70.01
N LYS A 351 20.43 11.63 -70.02
CA LYS A 351 20.25 12.55 -68.89
C LYS A 351 19.93 11.86 -67.55
N THR A 352 19.04 10.88 -67.58
CA THR A 352 18.65 10.14 -66.39
C THR A 352 19.75 9.13 -65.94
N SER A 353 20.45 8.50 -66.92
CA SER A 353 21.49 7.55 -66.61
C SER A 353 22.73 8.23 -66.01
N ILE A 354 23.11 9.42 -66.49
CA ILE A 354 24.24 10.14 -65.93
C ILE A 354 23.96 10.61 -64.48
N ALA A 355 22.70 11.00 -64.18
CA ALA A 355 22.31 11.32 -62.82
C ALA A 355 22.42 10.12 -61.87
N ARG A 356 22.12 8.91 -62.33
CA ARG A 356 22.33 7.66 -61.59
C ARG A 356 23.83 7.40 -61.37
N SER A 357 24.65 7.53 -62.40
CA SER A 357 26.09 7.33 -62.29
C SER A 357 26.77 8.32 -61.33
N VAL A 358 26.28 9.58 -61.27
CA VAL A 358 26.75 10.57 -60.30
C VAL A 358 26.40 10.14 -58.87
N ALA A 359 25.16 9.64 -58.64
CA ALA A 359 24.77 9.14 -57.32
C ALA A 359 25.60 7.92 -56.89
N GLU A 360 25.88 6.99 -57.80
CA GLU A 360 26.73 5.82 -57.59
C GLU A 360 28.18 6.23 -57.29
N ALA A 361 28.74 7.15 -58.06
CA ALA A 361 30.07 7.68 -57.81
C ALA A 361 30.24 8.34 -56.45
N MET A 362 29.18 8.95 -55.94
CA MET A 362 29.15 9.57 -54.61
C MET A 362 28.70 8.64 -53.48
N ASN A 363 28.45 7.36 -53.73
CA ASN A 363 27.86 6.41 -52.81
C ASN A 363 26.49 6.88 -52.21
N LYS A 364 25.67 7.55 -53.07
CA LYS A 364 24.35 8.04 -52.70
C LYS A 364 23.23 7.17 -53.25
N LYS A 365 22.16 7.04 -52.46
CA LYS A 365 20.93 6.40 -52.98
C LYS A 365 20.25 7.29 -54.01
N TYR A 366 19.97 6.69 -55.17
CA TYR A 366 19.28 7.35 -56.25
C TYR A 366 17.74 7.16 -56.16
N VAL A 367 17.00 8.22 -56.19
CA VAL A 367 15.52 8.21 -56.23
C VAL A 367 15.05 9.04 -57.42
N ARG A 368 14.12 8.48 -58.21
CA ARG A 368 13.52 9.17 -59.37
C ARG A 368 12.10 9.60 -59.03
N ILE A 369 11.80 10.88 -59.19
CA ILE A 369 10.46 11.44 -59.07
C ILE A 369 10.02 11.92 -60.44
N CYS A 370 8.89 11.41 -60.93
CA CYS A 370 8.29 11.88 -62.21
C CYS A 370 7.15 12.83 -61.89
N LEU A 371 7.14 14.00 -62.48
CA LEU A 371 6.14 15.04 -62.26
C LEU A 371 5.13 15.07 -63.44
N GLY A 372 4.47 13.97 -63.69
CA GLY A 372 3.48 13.84 -64.76
C GLY A 372 3.99 13.12 -65.99
#